data_48c69fb3666c1cf361a25f1a6c0d0e34
#
_entry.id   48c69fb3666c1cf361a25f1a6c0d0e34
#
_cell.length_a   1.000
_cell.length_b   1.000
_cell.length_c   1.000
_cell.angle_alpha   90.00
_cell.angle_beta   90.00
_cell.angle_gamma   90.00
#
_symmetry.space_group_name_H-M   'P 1'
#
loop_
_entity.id
_entity.type
_entity.pdbx_description
1 polymer ?
#
loop_
_entity_poly.entity_id
_entity_poly.type
_entity_poly.pdbx_seq_one_letter_code
_entity_poly.pdbx_strand_id
1 'polypeptide(L)'
;MSAGVTLPLFVLPMVLLPGEIQQLRIFEPRYRQMLDDCLLDGKSFGLVCDDNEETFNGWNGPKSFGCEAEIIHHETMGSNHFVEIIGTRKFKIKEVIEPALPPFSDQSMEELMPEVGIYPDLDTILEKIPEDKEYHKLYLAADVDFIEEENEISEVQLEELTSALKSVIKSIGNNINVDQEILDEWVDSRIEMIIKKDEDTLYSIAAMTISGLEQKYEILSKSDSDEIYDEIMTNLTKIV
;
A
#
# COMPACT_ATOMS: atom_id res chain seq x y z
N MET A 1 -27.59 8.05 -0.54
CA MET A 1 -26.73 6.87 -0.35
C MET A 1 -25.76 6.91 -1.52
N SER A 2 -24.49 7.21 -1.27
CA SER A 2 -23.44 7.12 -2.29
C SER A 2 -23.38 5.65 -2.74
N ALA A 3 -23.41 5.40 -4.03
CA ALA A 3 -23.12 4.06 -4.55
C ALA A 3 -21.71 3.70 -4.07
N GLY A 4 -21.57 2.58 -3.36
CA GLY A 4 -20.26 2.11 -2.91
C GLY A 4 -19.32 1.95 -4.12
N VAL A 5 -18.05 2.25 -3.92
CA VAL A 5 -17.02 2.01 -4.93
C VAL A 5 -16.45 0.62 -4.66
N THR A 6 -16.48 -0.24 -5.67
CA THR A 6 -15.84 -1.56 -5.59
C THR A 6 -14.41 -1.46 -6.12
N LEU A 7 -13.41 -1.81 -5.32
CA LEU A 7 -12.00 -1.87 -5.70
C LEU A 7 -11.48 -3.30 -5.77
N PRO A 8 -10.70 -3.67 -6.80
CA PRO A 8 -9.82 -4.83 -6.73
C PRO A 8 -8.84 -4.69 -5.56
N LEU A 9 -8.54 -5.76 -4.84
CA LEU A 9 -7.64 -5.70 -3.69
C LEU A 9 -6.33 -6.43 -3.94
N PHE A 10 -5.22 -5.73 -3.71
CA PHE A 10 -3.89 -6.30 -3.62
C PHE A 10 -3.54 -6.49 -2.15
N VAL A 11 -3.69 -7.72 -1.66
CA VAL A 11 -3.47 -8.08 -0.25
C VAL A 11 -2.03 -8.51 -0.08
N LEU A 12 -1.24 -7.74 0.65
CA LEU A 12 0.20 -7.95 0.86
C LEU A 12 0.58 -7.66 2.32
N PRO A 13 1.69 -8.24 2.83
CA PRO A 13 2.21 -7.92 4.16
C PRO A 13 2.93 -6.56 4.16
N MET A 14 2.24 -5.53 3.70
CA MET A 14 2.75 -4.16 3.64
C MET A 14 1.63 -3.13 3.73
N VAL A 15 1.97 -1.90 4.06
CA VAL A 15 1.09 -0.74 4.09
C VAL A 15 1.60 0.30 3.12
N LEU A 16 0.70 0.83 2.30
CA LEU A 16 0.93 1.97 1.43
C LEU A 16 0.27 3.19 2.05
N LEU A 17 0.98 4.31 2.11
CA LEU A 17 0.44 5.59 2.58
C LEU A 17 0.16 6.52 1.39
N PRO A 18 -0.76 7.49 1.52
CA PRO A 18 -0.95 8.53 0.51
C PRO A 18 0.37 9.23 0.16
N GLY A 19 0.59 9.53 -1.12
CA GLY A 19 1.82 10.11 -1.65
C GLY A 19 3.05 9.18 -1.67
N GLU A 20 2.98 7.99 -1.05
CA GLU A 20 4.08 7.02 -1.04
C GLU A 20 4.16 6.29 -2.39
N ILE A 21 5.40 6.21 -2.93
CA ILE A 21 5.68 5.46 -4.18
C ILE A 21 6.29 4.11 -3.81
N GLN A 22 5.75 3.04 -4.41
CA GLN A 22 6.25 1.68 -4.22
C GLN A 22 6.48 0.98 -5.56
N GLN A 23 7.56 0.19 -5.62
CA GLN A 23 7.86 -0.69 -6.74
C GLN A 23 7.51 -2.13 -6.38
N LEU A 24 6.67 -2.76 -7.19
CA LEU A 24 6.18 -4.10 -6.96
C LEU A 24 6.49 -5.00 -8.15
N ARG A 25 6.75 -6.28 -7.85
CA ARG A 25 6.86 -7.34 -8.84
C ARG A 25 5.66 -8.26 -8.72
N ILE A 26 4.87 -8.35 -9.79
CA ILE A 26 3.65 -9.16 -9.85
C ILE A 26 3.94 -10.41 -10.69
N PHE A 27 3.72 -11.59 -10.09
CA PHE A 27 3.95 -12.88 -10.73
C PHE A 27 2.83 -13.90 -10.45
N GLU A 28 2.07 -13.72 -9.36
CA GLU A 28 0.94 -14.60 -9.04
C GLU A 28 -0.20 -14.41 -10.03
N PRO A 29 -0.83 -15.49 -10.54
CA PRO A 29 -1.90 -15.42 -11.54
C PRO A 29 -3.05 -14.50 -11.16
N ARG A 30 -3.49 -14.53 -9.88
CA ARG A 30 -4.58 -13.67 -9.38
C ARG A 30 -4.25 -12.19 -9.51
N TYR A 31 -3.04 -11.80 -9.18
CA TYR A 31 -2.63 -10.39 -9.24
C TYR A 31 -2.22 -9.96 -10.66
N ARG A 32 -1.84 -10.92 -11.53
CA ARG A 32 -1.68 -10.64 -12.96
C ARG A 32 -3.03 -10.33 -13.59
N GLN A 33 -4.07 -11.13 -13.31
CA GLN A 33 -5.44 -10.83 -13.76
C GLN A 33 -5.91 -9.46 -13.24
N MET A 34 -5.69 -9.16 -11.95
CA MET A 34 -6.03 -7.87 -11.36
C MET A 34 -5.34 -6.71 -12.10
N LEU A 35 -4.05 -6.84 -12.35
CA LEU A 35 -3.27 -5.82 -13.05
C LEU A 35 -3.78 -5.61 -14.48
N ASP A 36 -4.03 -6.72 -15.22
CA ASP A 36 -4.55 -6.65 -16.59
C ASP A 36 -5.91 -5.94 -16.62
N ASP A 37 -6.82 -6.29 -15.70
CA ASP A 37 -8.13 -5.64 -15.57
C ASP A 37 -7.98 -4.13 -15.25
N CYS A 38 -7.10 -3.77 -14.32
CA CYS A 38 -6.86 -2.36 -13.97
C CYS A 38 -6.29 -1.56 -15.13
N LEU A 39 -5.31 -2.13 -15.87
CA LEU A 39 -4.70 -1.47 -17.01
C LEU A 39 -5.68 -1.31 -18.19
N LEU A 40 -6.52 -2.32 -18.45
CA LEU A 40 -7.53 -2.27 -19.51
C LEU A 40 -8.61 -1.23 -19.24
N ASP A 41 -9.06 -1.15 -17.99
CA ASP A 41 -10.13 -0.25 -17.58
C ASP A 41 -9.64 1.17 -17.21
N GLY A 42 -8.32 1.37 -17.08
CA GLY A 42 -7.73 2.62 -16.58
C GLY A 42 -8.13 2.90 -15.13
N LYS A 43 -8.18 1.86 -14.29
CA LYS A 43 -8.60 1.93 -12.89
C LYS A 43 -7.45 1.66 -11.94
N SER A 44 -7.57 2.24 -10.75
CA SER A 44 -6.74 1.94 -9.59
C SER A 44 -7.20 0.67 -8.88
N PHE A 45 -6.39 0.17 -7.94
CA PHE A 45 -6.74 -0.92 -7.02
C PHE A 45 -6.48 -0.49 -5.58
N GLY A 46 -7.02 -1.23 -4.61
CA GLY A 46 -6.73 -1.04 -3.20
C GLY A 46 -5.55 -1.89 -2.76
N LEU A 47 -4.48 -1.28 -2.22
CA LEU A 47 -3.44 -2.02 -1.52
C LEU A 47 -3.81 -2.08 -0.04
N VAL A 48 -3.86 -3.30 0.50
CA VAL A 48 -4.28 -3.58 1.87
C VAL A 48 -3.30 -4.54 2.55
N CYS A 49 -3.07 -4.31 3.85
CA CYS A 49 -2.28 -5.22 4.65
C CYS A 49 -3.05 -6.53 4.85
N ASP A 50 -2.37 -7.67 4.76
CA ASP A 50 -2.96 -8.97 5.04
C ASP A 50 -3.33 -9.14 6.52
N ASP A 51 -4.40 -9.91 6.75
CA ASP A 51 -4.84 -10.37 8.06
C ASP A 51 -4.87 -11.90 8.05
N ASN A 52 -4.04 -12.50 8.92
CA ASN A 52 -3.98 -13.97 9.03
C ASN A 52 -5.10 -14.55 9.91
N GLU A 53 -5.89 -13.71 10.57
CA GLU A 53 -6.97 -14.15 11.45
C GLU A 53 -8.27 -14.42 10.67
N GLU A 54 -8.44 -13.77 9.51
CA GLU A 54 -9.61 -13.95 8.65
C GLU A 54 -9.22 -14.52 7.28
N THR A 55 -10.06 -15.40 6.75
CA THR A 55 -9.84 -15.98 5.42
C THR A 55 -11.09 -15.88 4.56
N PHE A 56 -10.89 -15.61 3.26
CA PHE A 56 -11.92 -15.53 2.24
C PHE A 56 -11.62 -16.55 1.14
N ASN A 57 -12.49 -17.56 1.01
CA ASN A 57 -12.26 -18.70 0.13
C ASN A 57 -10.85 -19.31 0.28
N GLY A 58 -10.35 -19.44 1.52
CA GLY A 58 -9.03 -19.99 1.82
C GLY A 58 -7.83 -19.04 1.67
N TRP A 59 -8.03 -17.83 1.17
CA TRP A 59 -7.01 -16.79 1.11
C TRP A 59 -7.02 -15.93 2.38
N ASN A 60 -5.84 -15.48 2.81
CA ASN A 60 -5.75 -14.48 3.87
C ASN A 60 -6.57 -13.25 3.51
N GLY A 61 -7.34 -12.76 4.45
CA GLY A 61 -8.15 -11.58 4.29
C GLY A 61 -7.35 -10.28 4.34
N PRO A 62 -8.00 -9.16 4.00
CA PRO A 62 -7.45 -7.83 4.19
C PRO A 62 -7.75 -7.31 5.59
N LYS A 63 -6.84 -6.52 6.17
CA LYS A 63 -7.18 -5.62 7.29
C LYS A 63 -8.21 -4.58 6.83
N SER A 64 -8.90 -3.94 7.78
CA SER A 64 -10.06 -3.07 7.53
C SER A 64 -9.76 -1.79 6.75
N PHE A 65 -8.51 -1.29 6.77
CA PHE A 65 -8.10 -0.06 6.10
C PHE A 65 -7.07 -0.34 5.03
N GLY A 66 -7.14 0.41 3.93
CA GLY A 66 -6.21 0.35 2.82
C GLY A 66 -5.99 1.71 2.16
N CYS A 67 -5.08 1.73 1.19
CA CYS A 67 -4.81 2.88 0.36
C CYS A 67 -5.08 2.53 -1.10
N GLU A 68 -5.80 3.39 -1.80
CA GLU A 68 -5.96 3.29 -3.24
C GLU A 68 -4.60 3.52 -3.89
N ALA A 69 -4.25 2.67 -4.84
CA ALA A 69 -2.98 2.67 -5.54
C ALA A 69 -3.20 2.94 -7.02
N GLU A 70 -2.62 4.01 -7.51
CA GLU A 70 -2.58 4.35 -8.94
C GLU A 70 -1.30 3.82 -9.57
N ILE A 71 -1.41 3.21 -10.76
CA ILE A 71 -0.28 2.67 -11.51
C ILE A 71 0.35 3.82 -12.31
N ILE A 72 1.57 4.25 -11.93
CA ILE A 72 2.29 5.34 -12.61
C ILE A 72 3.29 4.85 -13.65
N HIS A 73 3.77 3.60 -13.50
CA HIS A 73 4.62 2.94 -14.48
C HIS A 73 4.38 1.44 -14.50
N HIS A 74 4.48 0.82 -15.68
CA HIS A 74 4.34 -0.60 -15.85
C HIS A 74 5.30 -1.12 -16.94
N GLU A 75 6.00 -2.21 -16.63
CA GLU A 75 6.86 -2.92 -17.57
C GLU A 75 6.66 -4.44 -17.44
N THR A 76 6.61 -5.15 -18.56
CA THR A 76 6.51 -6.61 -18.60
C THR A 76 7.82 -7.23 -19.04
N MET A 77 8.37 -8.14 -18.21
CA MET A 77 9.56 -8.93 -18.52
C MET A 77 9.27 -10.43 -18.36
N GLY A 78 9.04 -11.11 -19.46
CA GLY A 78 8.62 -12.52 -19.47
C GLY A 78 7.27 -12.70 -18.80
N SER A 79 7.19 -13.54 -17.75
CA SER A 79 5.97 -13.77 -16.97
C SER A 79 5.81 -12.82 -15.77
N ASN A 80 6.72 -11.88 -15.60
CA ASN A 80 6.69 -10.93 -14.48
C ASN A 80 6.27 -9.55 -14.95
N HIS A 81 5.49 -8.87 -14.12
CA HIS A 81 5.14 -7.47 -14.30
C HIS A 81 5.83 -6.67 -13.20
N PHE A 82 6.51 -5.61 -13.59
CA PHE A 82 7.08 -4.63 -12.68
C PHE A 82 6.22 -3.39 -12.75
N VAL A 83 5.68 -2.98 -11.63
CA VAL A 83 4.82 -1.81 -11.54
C VAL A 83 5.37 -0.83 -10.52
N GLU A 84 5.27 0.44 -10.83
CA GLU A 84 5.45 1.52 -9.88
C GLU A 84 4.09 2.12 -9.61
N ILE A 85 3.73 2.21 -8.34
CA ILE A 85 2.44 2.69 -7.87
C ILE A 85 2.63 3.86 -6.93
N ILE A 86 1.62 4.73 -6.86
CA ILE A 86 1.52 5.81 -5.88
C ILE A 86 0.23 5.62 -5.07
N GLY A 87 0.34 5.76 -3.74
CA GLY A 87 -0.83 5.83 -2.87
C GLY A 87 -1.58 7.14 -3.09
N THR A 88 -2.91 7.09 -3.18
CA THR A 88 -3.74 8.27 -3.38
C THR A 88 -4.67 8.51 -2.21
N ARG A 89 -5.74 7.75 -2.07
CA ARG A 89 -6.76 7.96 -1.04
C ARG A 89 -6.84 6.79 -0.09
N LYS A 90 -7.02 7.09 1.18
CA LYS A 90 -7.33 6.06 2.18
C LYS A 90 -8.78 5.60 2.04
N PHE A 91 -9.01 4.35 2.37
CA PHE A 91 -10.36 3.80 2.41
C PHE A 91 -10.54 2.82 3.57
N LYS A 92 -11.80 2.63 3.93
CA LYS A 92 -12.24 1.57 4.84
C LYS A 92 -13.06 0.54 4.09
N ILE A 93 -12.76 -0.74 4.29
CA ILE A 93 -13.52 -1.86 3.74
C ILE A 93 -14.87 -1.96 4.44
N LYS A 94 -15.94 -2.10 3.65
CA LYS A 94 -17.32 -2.38 4.10
C LYS A 94 -17.65 -3.84 4.00
N GLU A 95 -17.38 -4.41 2.82
CA GLU A 95 -17.71 -5.79 2.49
C GLU A 95 -16.64 -6.34 1.54
N VAL A 96 -16.16 -7.54 1.84
CA VAL A 96 -15.18 -8.24 1.01
C VAL A 96 -15.90 -9.15 0.03
N ILE A 97 -15.48 -9.12 -1.23
CA ILE A 97 -15.95 -10.01 -2.29
C ILE A 97 -14.90 -11.10 -2.48
N GLU A 98 -15.32 -12.34 -2.23
CA GLU A 98 -14.43 -13.50 -2.29
C GLU A 98 -13.94 -13.78 -3.71
N PRO A 99 -12.69 -14.25 -3.89
CA PRO A 99 -12.19 -14.69 -5.18
C PRO A 99 -12.90 -15.97 -5.65
N ALA A 100 -12.95 -16.17 -6.96
CA ALA A 100 -13.66 -17.31 -7.56
C ALA A 100 -13.04 -18.66 -7.16
N LEU A 101 -11.72 -18.72 -7.00
CA LEU A 101 -10.99 -19.95 -6.69
C LEU A 101 -10.21 -19.81 -5.38
N PRO A 102 -10.02 -20.91 -4.63
CA PRO A 102 -9.15 -20.96 -3.47
C PRO A 102 -7.66 -20.89 -3.88
N PRO A 103 -6.73 -20.79 -2.91
CA PRO A 103 -5.30 -20.80 -3.21
C PRO A 103 -4.84 -22.14 -3.79
N PHE A 104 -3.75 -22.13 -4.56
CA PHE A 104 -3.18 -23.34 -5.15
C PHE A 104 -2.72 -24.38 -4.12
N SER A 105 -2.55 -23.99 -2.86
CA SER A 105 -2.29 -24.92 -1.74
C SER A 105 -3.53 -25.70 -1.28
N ASP A 106 -4.72 -25.32 -1.75
CA ASP A 106 -5.95 -26.05 -1.44
C ASP A 106 -6.01 -27.36 -2.21
N GLN A 107 -6.56 -28.41 -1.58
CA GLN A 107 -6.65 -29.74 -2.16
C GLN A 107 -7.48 -29.77 -3.46
N SER A 108 -8.49 -28.90 -3.60
CA SER A 108 -9.32 -28.79 -4.80
C SER A 108 -8.55 -28.26 -6.01
N MET A 109 -7.38 -27.64 -5.80
CA MET A 109 -6.51 -27.07 -6.82
C MET A 109 -5.31 -27.97 -7.16
N GLU A 110 -5.26 -29.21 -6.66
CA GLU A 110 -4.12 -30.13 -6.83
C GLU A 110 -3.73 -30.32 -8.31
N GLU A 111 -4.70 -30.39 -9.23
CA GLU A 111 -4.44 -30.51 -10.66
C GLU A 111 -3.75 -29.29 -11.28
N LEU A 112 -3.85 -28.12 -10.64
CA LEU A 112 -3.22 -26.87 -11.04
C LEU A 112 -1.98 -26.54 -10.23
N MET A 113 -1.53 -27.47 -9.35
CA MET A 113 -0.33 -27.25 -8.55
C MET A 113 0.87 -26.98 -9.45
N PRO A 114 1.54 -25.83 -9.28
CA PRO A 114 2.69 -25.51 -10.13
C PRO A 114 3.82 -26.51 -9.87
N GLU A 115 4.40 -27.07 -10.92
CA GLU A 115 5.76 -27.58 -10.83
C GLU A 115 6.66 -26.44 -10.41
N VAL A 116 7.70 -26.71 -9.62
CA VAL A 116 8.51 -25.71 -8.94
C VAL A 116 8.76 -24.44 -9.77
N GLY A 117 8.07 -23.37 -9.41
CA GLY A 117 8.25 -22.03 -9.99
C GLY A 117 7.47 -21.71 -11.29
N ILE A 118 6.61 -22.61 -11.78
CA ILE A 118 5.84 -22.38 -13.02
C ILE A 118 4.35 -22.51 -12.71
N TYR A 119 3.62 -21.41 -12.73
CA TYR A 119 2.16 -21.44 -12.68
C TYR A 119 1.57 -21.85 -14.03
N PRO A 120 0.39 -22.51 -14.06
CA PRO A 120 -0.37 -22.68 -15.31
C PRO A 120 -0.66 -21.31 -15.95
N ASP A 121 -0.92 -21.32 -17.25
CA ASP A 121 -1.39 -20.10 -17.91
C ASP A 121 -2.76 -19.67 -17.36
N LEU A 122 -3.05 -18.37 -17.47
CA LEU A 122 -4.22 -17.76 -16.88
C LEU A 122 -5.52 -18.38 -17.44
N ASP A 123 -5.56 -18.68 -18.74
CA ASP A 123 -6.76 -19.24 -19.38
C ASP A 123 -7.09 -20.62 -18.79
N THR A 124 -6.08 -21.48 -18.59
CA THR A 124 -6.25 -22.79 -17.94
C THR A 124 -6.81 -22.67 -16.52
N ILE A 125 -6.38 -21.65 -15.76
CA ILE A 125 -6.88 -21.41 -14.41
C ILE A 125 -8.33 -20.91 -14.46
N LEU A 126 -8.65 -20.01 -15.38
CA LEU A 126 -10.00 -19.43 -15.52
C LEU A 126 -11.05 -20.47 -15.92
N GLU A 127 -10.67 -21.50 -16.69
CA GLU A 127 -11.56 -22.62 -17.06
C GLU A 127 -12.02 -23.45 -15.84
N LYS A 128 -11.33 -23.34 -14.69
CA LYS A 128 -11.73 -24.03 -13.45
C LYS A 128 -12.75 -23.26 -12.62
N ILE A 129 -13.08 -22.03 -12.99
CA ILE A 129 -14.07 -21.23 -12.26
C ILE A 129 -15.45 -21.84 -12.50
N PRO A 130 -16.21 -22.20 -11.42
CA PRO A 130 -17.56 -22.72 -11.55
C PRO A 130 -18.49 -21.70 -12.23
N GLU A 131 -19.34 -22.17 -13.14
CA GLU A 131 -20.26 -21.31 -13.91
C GLU A 131 -21.31 -20.59 -13.02
N ASP A 132 -21.61 -21.13 -11.84
CA ASP A 132 -22.56 -20.58 -10.87
C ASP A 132 -21.99 -19.48 -9.96
N LYS A 133 -20.70 -19.18 -10.05
CA LYS A 133 -20.10 -18.06 -9.31
C LYS A 133 -20.56 -16.73 -9.91
N GLU A 134 -21.00 -15.79 -9.08
CA GLU A 134 -21.30 -14.42 -9.51
C GLU A 134 -20.04 -13.61 -9.81
N TYR A 135 -19.00 -13.80 -8.98
CA TYR A 135 -17.71 -13.13 -9.16
C TYR A 135 -16.70 -14.07 -9.79
N HIS A 136 -16.26 -13.74 -11.01
CA HIS A 136 -15.40 -14.59 -11.84
C HIS A 136 -13.92 -14.16 -11.83
N LYS A 137 -13.47 -13.44 -10.81
CA LYS A 137 -12.08 -13.00 -10.72
C LYS A 137 -11.32 -13.84 -9.69
N LEU A 138 -10.00 -13.99 -9.92
CA LEU A 138 -9.11 -14.76 -9.05
C LEU A 138 -8.61 -13.96 -7.83
N TYR A 139 -8.82 -12.65 -7.82
CA TYR A 139 -8.41 -11.75 -6.76
C TYR A 139 -9.59 -11.31 -5.91
N LEU A 140 -9.32 -10.95 -4.65
CA LEU A 140 -10.33 -10.33 -3.79
C LEU A 140 -10.71 -8.95 -4.34
N ALA A 141 -11.94 -8.56 -4.11
CA ALA A 141 -12.37 -7.17 -4.25
C ALA A 141 -13.10 -6.74 -2.98
N ALA A 142 -13.38 -5.46 -2.82
CA ALA A 142 -14.19 -4.98 -1.73
C ALA A 142 -15.00 -3.74 -2.12
N ASP A 143 -16.19 -3.64 -1.52
CA ASP A 143 -16.89 -2.37 -1.44
C ASP A 143 -16.26 -1.53 -0.35
N VAL A 144 -15.91 -0.29 -0.69
CA VAL A 144 -15.16 0.59 0.19
C VAL A 144 -15.84 1.95 0.36
N ASP A 145 -15.55 2.59 1.49
CA ASP A 145 -15.78 4.02 1.72
C ASP A 145 -14.43 4.73 1.76
N PHE A 146 -14.24 5.72 0.88
CA PHE A 146 -13.08 6.58 0.96
C PHE A 146 -13.17 7.47 2.21
N ILE A 147 -12.01 7.66 2.85
CA ILE A 147 -11.89 8.52 4.03
C ILE A 147 -11.58 9.92 3.52
N GLU A 148 -12.51 10.84 3.75
CA GLU A 148 -12.27 12.27 3.53
C GLU A 148 -11.49 12.79 4.75
N GLU A 149 -10.35 13.40 4.50
CA GLU A 149 -9.51 13.99 5.54
C GLU A 149 -9.66 15.50 5.55
N GLU A 150 -9.95 16.06 6.71
CA GLU A 150 -9.81 17.50 6.95
C GLU A 150 -8.41 17.73 7.54
N ASN A 151 -7.39 17.63 6.67
CA ASN A 151 -6.00 17.61 7.13
C ASN A 151 -5.29 18.93 6.82
N GLU A 152 -5.59 19.96 7.57
CA GLU A 152 -4.72 21.12 7.64
C GLU A 152 -3.76 20.98 8.84
N ILE A 153 -2.49 20.63 8.54
CA ILE A 153 -1.42 20.77 9.53
C ILE A 153 -1.14 22.28 9.75
N SER A 154 -1.09 22.71 11.01
CA SER A 154 -0.77 24.08 11.33
C SER A 154 0.70 24.41 10.99
N GLU A 155 1.00 25.68 10.68
CA GLU A 155 2.38 26.10 10.42
C GLU A 155 3.32 25.79 11.60
N VAL A 156 2.83 25.86 12.83
CA VAL A 156 3.62 25.53 14.03
C VAL A 156 3.98 24.05 14.06
N GLN A 157 3.02 23.16 13.82
CA GLN A 157 3.27 21.71 13.78
C GLN A 157 4.23 21.35 12.64
N LEU A 158 4.10 22.00 11.49
CA LEU A 158 5.01 21.81 10.36
C LEU A 158 6.45 22.22 10.68
N GLU A 159 6.64 23.35 11.38
CA GLU A 159 7.95 23.79 11.84
C GLU A 159 8.56 22.83 12.85
N GLU A 160 7.76 22.31 13.80
CA GLU A 160 8.19 21.33 14.79
C GLU A 160 8.59 19.99 14.13
N LEU A 161 7.79 19.46 13.22
CA LEU A 161 8.13 18.26 12.43
C LEU A 161 9.41 18.46 11.61
N THR A 162 9.54 19.62 10.96
CA THR A 162 10.73 19.98 10.19
C THR A 162 11.98 19.97 11.06
N SER A 163 11.89 20.57 12.24
CA SER A 163 13.01 20.63 13.20
C SER A 163 13.37 19.24 13.73
N ALA A 164 12.38 18.44 14.11
CA ALA A 164 12.58 17.06 14.58
C ALA A 164 13.21 16.18 13.49
N LEU A 165 12.71 16.25 12.27
CA LEU A 165 13.22 15.49 11.13
C LEU A 165 14.68 15.88 10.79
N LYS A 166 15.00 17.19 10.79
CA LYS A 166 16.38 17.67 10.64
C LYS A 166 17.29 17.09 11.71
N SER A 167 16.85 17.07 12.96
CA SER A 167 17.63 16.53 14.09
C SER A 167 17.92 15.04 13.90
N VAL A 168 16.93 14.25 13.49
CA VAL A 168 17.09 12.82 13.22
C VAL A 168 18.09 12.58 12.09
N ILE A 169 17.93 13.26 10.95
CA ILE A 169 18.81 13.08 9.79
C ILE A 169 20.25 13.48 10.13
N LYS A 170 20.44 14.60 10.87
CA LYS A 170 21.76 15.03 11.34
C LYS A 170 22.39 14.04 12.31
N SER A 171 21.61 13.48 13.23
CA SER A 171 22.08 12.44 14.15
C SER A 171 22.60 11.21 13.40
N ILE A 172 21.87 10.75 12.37
CA ILE A 172 22.30 9.64 11.50
C ILE A 172 23.58 10.04 10.73
N GLY A 173 23.60 11.23 10.12
CA GLY A 173 24.74 11.71 9.33
C GLY A 173 26.03 11.84 10.16
N ASN A 174 25.94 12.30 11.40
CA ASN A 174 27.09 12.40 12.32
C ASN A 174 27.72 11.03 12.62
N ASN A 175 26.92 9.95 12.62
CA ASN A 175 27.40 8.60 12.85
C ASN A 175 28.21 8.02 11.67
N ILE A 176 28.08 8.59 10.47
CA ILE A 176 28.80 8.14 9.27
C ILE A 176 29.98 9.05 8.87
N ASN A 177 30.43 9.97 9.74
CA ASN A 177 31.57 10.86 9.54
C ASN A 177 31.53 11.67 8.23
N VAL A 178 30.39 12.24 7.89
CA VAL A 178 30.23 13.17 6.76
C VAL A 178 30.66 14.58 7.21
N ASP A 179 31.25 15.34 6.28
CA ASP A 179 31.55 16.73 6.51
C ASP A 179 30.30 17.54 6.88
N GLN A 180 30.39 18.40 7.88
CA GLN A 180 29.21 19.06 8.47
C GLN A 180 28.53 20.03 7.49
N GLU A 181 29.29 20.74 6.64
CA GLU A 181 28.71 21.66 5.65
C GLU A 181 27.95 20.86 4.57
N ILE A 182 28.54 19.78 4.09
CA ILE A 182 27.92 18.90 3.11
C ILE A 182 26.68 18.25 3.70
N LEU A 183 26.72 17.83 4.98
CA LEU A 183 25.57 17.26 5.67
C LEU A 183 24.43 18.27 5.79
N ASP A 184 24.73 19.50 6.18
CA ASP A 184 23.71 20.55 6.36
C ASP A 184 23.02 20.89 5.02
N GLU A 185 23.76 21.07 3.94
CA GLU A 185 23.22 21.32 2.60
C GLU A 185 22.35 20.13 2.12
N TRP A 186 22.82 18.90 2.36
CA TRP A 186 22.08 17.70 1.97
C TRP A 186 20.77 17.55 2.77
N VAL A 187 20.81 17.83 4.08
CA VAL A 187 19.63 17.79 4.95
C VAL A 187 18.60 18.82 4.50
N ASP A 188 19.02 20.07 4.24
CA ASP A 188 18.10 21.12 3.82
C ASP A 188 17.44 20.77 2.47
N SER A 189 18.22 20.28 1.51
CA SER A 189 17.68 19.81 0.22
C SER A 189 16.68 18.66 0.37
N ARG A 190 16.97 17.70 1.28
CA ARG A 190 16.04 16.58 1.53
C ARG A 190 14.74 17.04 2.18
N ILE A 191 14.82 17.93 3.15
CA ILE A 191 13.65 18.50 3.82
C ILE A 191 12.74 19.21 2.80
N GLU A 192 13.31 20.04 1.93
CA GLU A 192 12.54 20.73 0.87
C GLU A 192 11.81 19.74 -0.08
N MET A 193 12.40 18.59 -0.33
CA MET A 193 11.77 17.54 -1.16
C MET A 193 10.62 16.82 -0.46
N ILE A 194 10.70 16.67 0.86
CA ILE A 194 9.73 15.90 1.67
C ILE A 194 8.55 16.80 2.07
N ILE A 195 8.86 18.03 2.50
CA ILE A 195 7.87 19.00 2.97
C ILE A 195 7.34 19.82 1.79
N LYS A 196 6.43 19.25 1.05
CA LYS A 196 5.79 19.92 -0.09
C LYS A 196 4.73 20.92 0.31
N LYS A 197 4.32 20.98 1.58
CA LYS A 197 3.20 21.77 2.11
C LYS A 197 1.86 21.47 1.42
N ASP A 198 1.68 20.21 1.10
CA ASP A 198 0.44 19.65 0.56
C ASP A 198 -0.19 18.69 1.58
N GLU A 199 -1.35 18.16 1.25
CA GLU A 199 -2.12 17.23 2.06
C GLU A 199 -1.33 15.95 2.40
N ASP A 200 -0.38 15.55 1.56
CA ASP A 200 0.41 14.33 1.71
C ASP A 200 1.67 14.52 2.56
N THR A 201 1.95 15.72 3.07
CA THR A 201 3.20 16.01 3.81
C THR A 201 3.37 15.11 5.04
N LEU A 202 2.31 14.92 5.83
CA LEU A 202 2.35 14.02 7.01
C LEU A 202 2.68 12.59 6.61
N TYR A 203 2.04 12.07 5.57
CA TYR A 203 2.28 10.71 5.08
C TYR A 203 3.66 10.54 4.46
N SER A 204 4.17 11.56 3.77
CA SER A 204 5.54 11.57 3.24
C SER A 204 6.58 11.45 4.35
N ILE A 205 6.38 12.17 5.47
CA ILE A 205 7.24 12.07 6.66
C ILE A 205 7.08 10.68 7.31
N ALA A 206 5.85 10.20 7.48
CA ALA A 206 5.58 8.89 8.06
C ALA A 206 6.20 7.76 7.23
N ALA A 207 6.05 7.78 5.90
CA ALA A 207 6.62 6.79 4.99
C ALA A 207 8.14 6.70 5.11
N MET A 208 8.82 7.83 5.35
CA MET A 208 10.27 7.89 5.49
C MET A 208 10.77 7.49 6.88
N THR A 209 10.02 7.78 7.93
CA THR A 209 10.49 7.66 9.31
C THR A 209 9.99 6.43 10.04
N ILE A 210 8.89 5.83 9.57
CA ILE A 210 8.23 4.68 10.19
C ILE A 210 8.43 3.44 9.32
N SER A 211 9.17 2.46 9.83
CA SER A 211 9.43 1.20 9.14
C SER A 211 8.57 0.03 9.65
N GLY A 212 7.97 0.17 10.82
CA GLY A 212 7.15 -0.88 11.44
C GLY A 212 5.79 -1.01 10.74
N LEU A 213 5.41 -2.24 10.36
CA LEU A 213 4.15 -2.52 9.65
C LEU A 213 2.94 -2.05 10.45
N GLU A 214 2.84 -2.44 11.72
CA GLU A 214 1.71 -2.07 12.59
C GLU A 214 1.62 -0.55 12.82
N GLN A 215 2.76 0.11 12.98
CA GLN A 215 2.81 1.56 13.15
C GLN A 215 2.36 2.31 11.89
N LYS A 216 2.79 1.85 10.70
CA LYS A 216 2.27 2.40 9.43
C LYS A 216 0.76 2.16 9.30
N TYR A 217 0.29 0.97 9.71
CA TYR A 217 -1.14 0.65 9.67
C TYR A 217 -1.96 1.52 10.63
N GLU A 218 -1.45 1.79 11.82
CA GLU A 218 -2.08 2.72 12.77
C GLU A 218 -2.24 4.11 12.16
N ILE A 219 -1.21 4.65 11.50
CA ILE A 219 -1.30 5.93 10.78
C ILE A 219 -2.34 5.87 9.65
N LEU A 220 -2.33 4.80 8.84
CA LEU A 220 -3.28 4.63 7.76
C LEU A 220 -4.73 4.63 8.27
N SER A 221 -4.97 4.07 9.46
CA SER A 221 -6.31 3.94 10.05
C SER A 221 -6.85 5.21 10.70
N LYS A 222 -5.98 6.20 10.99
CA LYS A 222 -6.38 7.48 11.61
C LYS A 222 -6.98 8.41 10.56
N SER A 223 -7.95 9.22 10.97
CA SER A 223 -8.58 10.25 10.13
C SER A 223 -8.29 11.67 10.63
N ASP A 224 -7.73 11.81 11.82
CA ASP A 224 -7.42 13.08 12.46
C ASP A 224 -5.91 13.40 12.26
N SER A 225 -5.62 14.56 11.68
CA SER A 225 -4.24 15.02 11.42
C SER A 225 -3.43 15.23 12.70
N ASP A 226 -4.06 15.68 13.79
CA ASP A 226 -3.38 15.86 15.07
C ASP A 226 -2.94 14.52 15.64
N GLU A 227 -3.76 13.46 15.53
CA GLU A 227 -3.37 12.11 15.95
C GLU A 227 -2.24 11.53 15.10
N ILE A 228 -2.23 11.81 13.79
CA ILE A 228 -1.14 11.39 12.89
C ILE A 228 0.15 12.13 13.23
N TYR A 229 0.06 13.44 13.45
CA TYR A 229 1.18 14.28 13.88
C TYR A 229 1.81 13.77 15.18
N ASP A 230 0.99 13.51 16.21
CA ASP A 230 1.46 13.01 17.51
C ASP A 230 2.19 11.66 17.38
N GLU A 231 1.69 10.75 16.54
CA GLU A 231 2.33 9.46 16.28
C GLU A 231 3.68 9.62 15.58
N ILE A 232 3.74 10.47 14.56
CA ILE A 232 5.02 10.78 13.85
C ILE A 232 6.03 11.40 14.81
N MET A 233 5.63 12.40 15.61
CA MET A 233 6.50 13.04 16.58
C MET A 233 7.00 12.06 17.64
N THR A 234 6.13 11.16 18.11
CA THR A 234 6.52 10.10 19.05
C THR A 234 7.58 9.17 18.44
N ASN A 235 7.46 8.83 17.16
CA ASN A 235 8.46 7.98 16.49
C ASN A 235 9.77 8.72 16.24
N LEU A 236 9.74 9.98 15.79
CA LEU A 236 10.94 10.79 15.59
C LEU A 236 11.75 10.95 16.88
N THR A 237 11.10 11.15 18.02
CA THR A 237 11.76 11.28 19.33
C THR A 237 12.41 10.00 19.83
N LYS A 238 11.99 8.83 19.37
CA LYS A 238 12.62 7.53 19.72
C LYS A 238 13.89 7.25 18.92
N ILE A 239 14.10 7.94 17.79
CA ILE A 239 15.25 7.73 16.90
C ILE A 239 16.46 8.59 17.34
N VAL A 240 16.22 9.70 18.01
CA VAL A 240 17.24 10.60 18.54
C VAL A 240 17.76 10.11 19.89
#